data_2d68bbb55ee25dd01267311bf67aa993
#
_entry.id   2d68bbb55ee25dd01267311bf67aa993
#
_cell.length_a   1.000
_cell.length_b   1.000
_cell.length_c   1.000
_cell.angle_alpha   90.00
_cell.angle_beta   90.00
_cell.angle_gamma   90.00
#
_symmetry.space_group_name_H-M   'P 1'
#
loop_
_entity.id
_entity.type
_entity.pdbx_description
1 polymer ?
#
loop_
_entity_poly.entity_id
_entity_poly.type
_entity_poly.pdbx_seq_one_letter_code
_entity_poly.pdbx_strand_id
1 'polypeptide(L)'
;MKSSRIRIATRRDAAKLLEIYAPYVEKTAVTFEYEVPAVAEFEKRIDHVLEKYPYLVAERAGDISGYAYAGVFKDRAAYRWAVETTVYVREDMKKMGTGRELYAALEKILSMQNILN
;
A
#
# COMPACT_ATOMS: atom_id res chain seq x y z
N MET A 1 11.64 5.92 -21.53
CA MET A 1 11.07 6.07 -20.20
C MET A 1 10.60 4.76 -19.63
N LYS A 2 10.96 4.48 -18.42
CA LYS A 2 10.64 3.19 -17.83
C LYS A 2 9.48 3.32 -16.85
N SER A 3 8.56 2.38 -16.93
CA SER A 3 7.50 2.26 -15.95
C SER A 3 8.06 1.64 -14.67
N SER A 4 7.27 1.68 -13.61
CA SER A 4 7.64 1.06 -12.35
C SER A 4 7.62 -0.45 -12.48
N ARG A 5 8.50 -1.09 -11.73
CA ARG A 5 8.45 -2.53 -11.55
C ARG A 5 7.60 -2.82 -10.32
N ILE A 6 6.52 -3.58 -10.50
CA ILE A 6 5.61 -3.92 -9.39
C ILE A 6 5.95 -5.32 -8.90
N ARG A 7 6.12 -5.47 -7.59
CA ARG A 7 6.38 -6.76 -6.98
C ARG A 7 5.70 -6.86 -5.62
N ILE A 8 5.64 -8.07 -5.07
CA ILE A 8 5.08 -8.31 -3.74
C ILE A 8 6.03 -7.73 -2.70
N ALA A 9 5.47 -7.05 -1.71
CA ALA A 9 6.23 -6.52 -0.59
C ALA A 9 6.69 -7.64 0.35
N THR A 10 7.77 -7.38 1.07
CA THR A 10 8.24 -8.27 2.13
C THR A 10 8.49 -7.43 3.37
N ARG A 11 8.69 -8.10 4.54
CA ARG A 11 8.98 -7.35 5.75
C ARG A 11 10.29 -6.55 5.63
N ARG A 12 11.19 -6.95 4.74
CA ARG A 12 12.42 -6.21 4.51
C ARG A 12 12.19 -4.83 3.92
N ASP A 13 11.03 -4.63 3.32
CA ASP A 13 10.68 -3.34 2.72
C ASP A 13 10.15 -2.35 3.75
N ALA A 14 9.88 -2.80 4.98
CA ALA A 14 9.20 -1.97 5.99
C ALA A 14 9.87 -0.62 6.21
N ALA A 15 11.19 -0.57 6.33
CA ALA A 15 11.89 0.69 6.57
C ALA A 15 11.68 1.68 5.43
N LYS A 16 11.75 1.20 4.19
CA LYS A 16 11.55 2.05 3.02
C LYS A 16 10.11 2.51 2.90
N LEU A 17 9.16 1.61 3.15
CA LEU A 17 7.74 1.96 3.09
C LEU A 17 7.40 2.97 4.18
N LEU A 18 8.02 2.83 5.34
CA LEU A 18 7.81 3.77 6.43
C LEU A 18 8.31 5.17 6.06
N GLU A 19 9.41 5.27 5.32
CA GLU A 19 9.90 6.56 4.83
C GLU A 19 8.87 7.23 3.93
N ILE A 20 8.12 6.45 3.17
CA ILE A 20 7.06 6.99 2.32
C ILE A 20 5.86 7.42 3.14
N TYR A 21 5.52 6.62 4.15
CA TYR A 21 4.33 6.84 4.97
C TYR A 21 4.49 8.00 5.96
N ALA A 22 5.69 8.16 6.52
CA ALA A 22 5.91 9.16 7.57
C ALA A 22 5.46 10.58 7.21
N PRO A 23 5.75 11.10 6.01
CA PRO A 23 5.28 12.44 5.68
C PRO A 23 3.76 12.59 5.73
N TYR A 24 3.02 11.53 5.42
CA TYR A 24 1.56 11.58 5.48
C TYR A 24 1.06 11.67 6.91
N VAL A 25 1.76 11.03 7.85
CA VAL A 25 1.42 11.14 9.27
C VAL A 25 1.74 12.54 9.79
N GLU A 26 2.91 13.06 9.41
CA GLU A 26 3.43 14.31 9.98
C GLU A 26 2.81 15.56 9.37
N LYS A 27 2.46 15.50 8.08
CA LYS A 27 2.09 16.71 7.33
C LYS A 27 0.65 16.76 6.89
N THR A 28 -0.10 15.69 7.01
CA THR A 28 -1.46 15.65 6.49
C THR A 28 -2.41 15.00 7.49
N ALA A 29 -3.70 15.13 7.21
CA ALA A 29 -4.73 14.48 8.01
C ALA A 29 -5.25 13.21 7.33
N VAL A 30 -4.49 12.67 6.38
CA VAL A 30 -4.90 11.51 5.62
C VAL A 30 -4.94 10.24 6.47
N THR A 31 -4.09 10.18 7.49
CA THR A 31 -4.03 9.02 8.37
C THR A 31 -4.66 9.35 9.72
N PHE A 32 -5.01 8.31 10.47
CA PHE A 32 -5.53 8.47 11.82
C PHE A 32 -4.46 8.35 12.90
N GLU A 33 -3.21 8.24 12.50
CA GLU A 33 -2.12 8.10 13.45
C GLU A 33 -1.55 9.45 13.84
N TYR A 34 -1.21 9.60 15.10
CA TYR A 34 -0.60 10.82 15.61
C TYR A 34 0.91 10.76 15.58
N GLU A 35 1.47 9.56 15.55
CA GLU A 35 2.90 9.35 15.56
C GLU A 35 3.28 8.36 14.47
N VAL A 36 4.48 8.52 13.91
CA VAL A 36 5.00 7.58 12.91
C VAL A 36 5.28 6.25 13.62
N PRO A 37 4.71 5.14 13.12
CA PRO A 37 4.96 3.84 13.77
C PRO A 37 6.42 3.41 13.62
N ALA A 38 6.84 2.51 14.50
CA ALA A 38 8.18 1.94 14.43
C ALA A 38 8.28 0.95 13.25
N VAL A 39 9.52 0.71 12.81
CA VAL A 39 9.75 -0.25 11.73
C VAL A 39 9.20 -1.63 12.07
N ALA A 40 9.40 -2.07 13.31
CA ALA A 40 8.91 -3.38 13.74
C ALA A 40 7.38 -3.48 13.63
N GLU A 41 6.69 -2.42 13.94
CA GLU A 41 5.23 -2.38 13.80
C GLU A 41 4.84 -2.46 12.33
N PHE A 42 5.56 -1.76 11.46
CA PHE A 42 5.28 -1.78 10.03
C PHE A 42 5.52 -3.15 9.43
N GLU A 43 6.55 -3.86 9.90
CA GLU A 43 6.81 -5.22 9.47
C GLU A 43 5.63 -6.13 9.78
N LYS A 44 5.05 -5.98 10.97
CA LYS A 44 3.87 -6.77 11.36
C LYS A 44 2.67 -6.46 10.47
N ARG A 45 2.50 -5.20 10.10
CA ARG A 45 1.39 -4.80 9.22
C ARG A 45 1.52 -5.44 7.84
N ILE A 46 2.74 -5.48 7.30
CA ILE A 46 2.98 -6.11 6.00
C ILE A 46 2.66 -7.60 6.07
N ASP A 47 3.18 -8.28 7.09
CA ASP A 47 2.94 -9.72 7.25
C ASP A 47 1.45 -10.01 7.42
N HIS A 48 0.76 -9.20 8.21
CA HIS A 48 -0.66 -9.40 8.47
C HIS A 48 -1.49 -9.30 7.17
N VAL A 49 -1.21 -8.30 6.36
CA VAL A 49 -1.93 -8.13 5.09
C VAL A 49 -1.63 -9.31 4.16
N LEU A 50 -0.37 -9.72 4.08
CA LEU A 50 0.03 -10.79 3.16
C LEU A 50 -0.56 -12.15 3.50
N GLU A 51 -1.10 -12.32 4.70
CA GLU A 51 -1.78 -13.56 5.05
C GLU A 51 -2.97 -13.84 4.13
N LYS A 52 -3.66 -12.80 3.65
CA LYS A 52 -4.87 -12.98 2.85
C LYS A 52 -4.97 -12.06 1.63
N TYR A 53 -4.22 -10.99 1.61
CA TYR A 53 -4.39 -9.94 0.59
C TYR A 53 -3.06 -9.54 0.00
N PRO A 54 -3.07 -8.98 -1.22
CA PRO A 54 -1.83 -8.52 -1.85
C PRO A 54 -1.31 -7.24 -1.18
N TYR A 55 0.00 -7.15 -1.12
CA TYR A 55 0.71 -5.96 -0.67
C TYR A 55 1.83 -5.75 -1.68
N LEU A 56 1.77 -4.67 -2.44
CA LEU A 56 2.65 -4.45 -3.58
C LEU A 56 3.53 -3.23 -3.38
N VAL A 57 4.73 -3.29 -3.94
CA VAL A 57 5.60 -2.13 -4.01
C VAL A 57 5.94 -1.85 -5.47
N ALA A 58 6.15 -0.57 -5.78
CA ALA A 58 6.59 -0.13 -7.09
C ALA A 58 8.02 0.36 -6.96
N GLU A 59 8.89 -0.18 -7.81
CA GLU A 59 10.30 0.22 -7.85
C GLU A 59 10.59 0.96 -9.15
N ARG A 60 11.37 2.03 -9.03
CA ARG A 60 11.80 2.79 -10.18
C ARG A 60 13.27 3.14 -9.98
N ALA A 61 14.11 2.74 -10.92
CA ALA A 61 15.56 2.97 -10.84
C ALA A 61 16.18 2.41 -9.55
N GLY A 62 15.67 1.27 -9.10
CA GLY A 62 16.20 0.62 -7.92
C GLY A 62 15.66 1.12 -6.59
N ASP A 63 14.80 2.14 -6.61
CA ASP A 63 14.20 2.70 -5.41
C ASP A 63 12.70 2.43 -5.37
N ILE A 64 12.17 2.29 -4.16
CA ILE A 64 10.73 2.14 -4.00
C ILE A 64 10.08 3.52 -4.10
N SER A 65 9.18 3.66 -5.08
CA SER A 65 8.49 4.93 -5.32
C SER A 65 7.10 4.97 -4.72
N GLY A 66 6.54 3.82 -4.36
CA GLY A 66 5.23 3.77 -3.75
C GLY A 66 4.84 2.36 -3.39
N TYR A 67 3.69 2.23 -2.71
CA TYR A 67 3.18 0.91 -2.34
C TYR A 67 1.66 0.95 -2.26
N ALA A 68 1.06 -0.25 -2.33
CA ALA A 68 -0.39 -0.38 -2.24
C ALA A 68 -0.74 -1.72 -1.62
N TYR A 69 -1.83 -1.75 -0.89
CA TYR A 69 -2.28 -3.01 -0.30
C TYR A 69 -3.80 -3.01 -0.18
N ALA A 70 -4.34 -4.20 0.02
CA ALA A 70 -5.76 -4.39 0.26
C ALA A 70 -5.96 -4.88 1.69
N GLY A 71 -7.13 -4.63 2.21
CA GLY A 71 -7.50 -5.09 3.54
C GLY A 71 -9.00 -5.19 3.65
N VAL A 72 -9.45 -5.86 4.69
CA VAL A 72 -10.87 -6.00 4.94
C VAL A 72 -11.36 -4.84 5.77
N PHE A 73 -12.54 -4.33 5.36
CA PHE A 73 -13.23 -3.44 6.24
C PHE A 73 -14.70 -3.85 6.29
N LYS A 74 -15.30 -3.72 7.45
CA LYS A 74 -16.69 -4.09 7.63
C LYS A 74 -17.58 -2.86 7.53
N ASP A 75 -18.50 -2.89 6.57
CA ASP A 75 -19.47 -1.82 6.41
C ASP A 75 -20.61 -2.07 7.40
N ARG A 76 -20.62 -1.35 8.50
CA ARG A 76 -21.62 -1.56 9.56
C ARG A 76 -23.04 -1.24 9.09
N ALA A 77 -23.15 -0.25 8.22
CA ALA A 77 -24.49 0.14 7.74
C ALA A 77 -25.08 -0.96 6.87
N ALA A 78 -24.28 -1.64 6.08
CA ALA A 78 -24.75 -2.70 5.18
C ALA A 78 -24.59 -4.08 5.78
N TYR A 79 -23.96 -4.19 6.96
CA TYR A 79 -23.67 -5.47 7.62
C TYR A 79 -22.97 -6.46 6.71
N ARG A 80 -22.00 -5.94 5.96
CA ARG A 80 -21.24 -6.78 5.03
C ARG A 80 -19.77 -6.44 5.09
N TRP A 81 -18.96 -7.35 4.56
CA TRP A 81 -17.53 -7.14 4.46
C TRP A 81 -17.20 -6.55 3.09
N ALA A 82 -16.23 -5.68 3.06
CA ALA A 82 -15.75 -5.08 1.84
C ALA A 82 -14.21 -5.12 1.84
N VAL A 83 -13.64 -5.06 0.65
CA VAL A 83 -12.19 -4.96 0.51
C VAL A 83 -11.86 -3.49 0.24
N GLU A 84 -10.94 -2.96 1.04
CA GLU A 84 -10.48 -1.59 0.89
C GLU A 84 -9.06 -1.60 0.35
N THR A 85 -8.78 -0.71 -0.58
CA THR A 85 -7.44 -0.58 -1.15
C THR A 85 -6.81 0.73 -0.69
N THR A 86 -5.50 0.69 -0.45
CA THR A 86 -4.75 1.85 0.01
C THR A 86 -3.51 2.00 -0.85
N VAL A 87 -3.23 3.22 -1.31
CA VAL A 87 -2.07 3.51 -2.15
C VAL A 87 -1.34 4.72 -1.58
N TYR A 88 -0.03 4.59 -1.40
CA TYR A 88 0.84 5.70 -1.01
C TYR A 88 2.00 5.82 -1.98
N VAL A 89 2.31 7.03 -2.40
CA VAL A 89 3.40 7.31 -3.33
C VAL A 89 4.31 8.36 -2.71
N ARG A 90 5.62 8.23 -2.94
CA ARG A 90 6.58 9.24 -2.49
C ARG A 90 6.17 10.60 -3.05
N GLU A 91 6.28 11.63 -2.22
CA GLU A 91 5.83 12.97 -2.62
C GLU A 91 6.53 13.48 -3.87
N ASP A 92 7.82 13.18 -4.00
CA ASP A 92 8.60 13.64 -5.14
C ASP A 92 8.33 12.83 -6.41
N MET A 93 7.50 11.80 -6.32
CA MET A 93 7.21 10.92 -7.47
C MET A 93 5.73 10.81 -7.79
N LYS A 94 4.89 11.67 -7.20
CA LYS A 94 3.45 11.59 -7.39
C LYS A 94 2.98 11.75 -8.81
N LYS A 95 3.69 12.53 -9.61
CA LYS A 95 3.26 12.84 -10.98
C LYS A 95 3.76 11.84 -12.01
N MET A 96 4.37 10.74 -11.59
CA MET A 96 4.96 9.77 -12.51
C MET A 96 4.04 8.58 -12.83
N GLY A 97 2.79 8.62 -12.36
CA GLY A 97 1.86 7.55 -12.66
C GLY A 97 1.99 6.31 -11.79
N THR A 98 2.86 6.36 -10.77
CA THR A 98 3.11 5.21 -9.88
C THR A 98 1.85 4.75 -9.16
N GLY A 99 1.07 5.70 -8.65
CA GLY A 99 -0.16 5.36 -7.94
C GLY A 99 -1.15 4.62 -8.82
N ARG A 100 -1.29 5.07 -10.06
CA ARG A 100 -2.17 4.44 -11.04
C ARG A 100 -1.71 3.02 -11.37
N GLU A 101 -0.40 2.85 -11.56
CA GLU A 101 0.17 1.54 -11.86
C GLU A 101 -0.07 0.57 -10.71
N LEU A 102 0.15 1.03 -9.47
CA LEU A 102 -0.07 0.21 -8.29
C LEU A 102 -1.53 -0.19 -8.15
N TYR A 103 -2.43 0.77 -8.33
CA TYR A 103 -3.86 0.51 -8.20
C TYR A 103 -4.33 -0.50 -9.25
N ALA A 104 -3.89 -0.35 -10.48
CA ALA A 104 -4.26 -1.27 -11.55
C ALA A 104 -3.76 -2.68 -11.28
N ALA A 105 -2.52 -2.81 -10.80
CA ALA A 105 -1.96 -4.12 -10.47
C ALA A 105 -2.72 -4.76 -9.32
N LEU A 106 -3.06 -3.96 -8.31
CA LEU A 106 -3.79 -4.45 -7.15
C LEU A 106 -5.19 -4.95 -7.54
N GLU A 107 -5.90 -4.17 -8.36
CA GLU A 107 -7.22 -4.57 -8.84
C GLU A 107 -7.16 -5.88 -9.61
N LYS A 108 -6.14 -6.03 -10.45
CA LYS A 108 -5.99 -7.24 -11.24
C LYS A 108 -5.82 -8.47 -10.35
N ILE A 109 -4.99 -8.36 -9.32
CA ILE A 109 -4.76 -9.47 -8.40
C ILE A 109 -6.03 -9.79 -7.62
N LEU A 110 -6.72 -8.78 -7.12
CA LEU A 110 -7.96 -8.99 -6.38
C LEU A 110 -9.03 -9.63 -7.25
N SER A 111 -9.10 -9.24 -8.50
CA SER A 111 -10.04 -9.83 -9.45
C SER A 111 -9.73 -11.31 -9.66
N MET A 112 -8.45 -11.65 -9.79
CA MET A 112 -8.03 -13.04 -9.95
C MET A 112 -8.32 -13.88 -8.70
N GLN A 113 -8.38 -13.26 -7.54
CA GLN A 113 -8.70 -13.94 -6.29
C GLN A 113 -10.20 -14.00 -6.01
N ASN A 114 -11.02 -13.45 -6.88
CA ASN A 114 -12.47 -13.40 -6.71
C ASN A 114 -12.90 -12.67 -5.44
N ILE A 115 -12.16 -11.64 -5.06
CA ILE A 115 -12.46 -10.90 -3.84
C ILE A 115 -13.36 -9.70 -4.11
N LEU A 116 -13.29 -9.16 -5.33
CA LEU A 116 -14.09 -7.98 -5.69
C LEU A 116 -15.54 -8.39 -5.95
N ASN A 117 -16.40 -7.86 -5.15
CA ASN A 117 -17.84 -8.05 -5.34
C ASN A 117 -18.61 -6.84 -4.90
#